data_5eba9d7022301a475be7861560828641
#
_entry.id   5eba9d7022301a475be7861560828641
#
_cell.length_a   1.000
_cell.length_b   1.000
_cell.length_c   1.000
_cell.angle_alpha   90.00
_cell.angle_beta   90.00
_cell.angle_gamma   90.00
#
_symmetry.space_group_name_H-M   'P 1'
#
loop_
_entity.id
_entity.type
_entity.pdbx_description
1 polymer ?
#
loop_
_entity_poly.entity_id
_entity_poly.type
_entity_poly.pdbx_seq_one_letter_code
_entity_poly.pdbx_strand_id
1 'polypeptide(L)'
;MKTSVFNKKYQIDNEIYFLETKDDVLKTVENFYNIAPFPAYEMSETKFDILKKGNSNILANQFKKFCGFNKSILEAGAGTCQLSSYLSIGTNNMVYALDGTKSSLEEGLKFKKRNKISNLYLVKGDIL
;
A
#
# COMPACT_ATOMS: atom_id res chain seq x y z
N MET A 1 3.65 6.57 -11.72
CA MET A 1 2.87 7.46 -10.79
C MET A 1 2.90 8.86 -11.37
N LYS A 2 1.77 9.54 -11.37
CA LYS A 2 1.73 10.95 -11.75
C LYS A 2 2.22 11.82 -10.59
N THR A 3 3.19 12.68 -10.84
CA THR A 3 3.79 13.57 -9.82
C THR A 3 2.79 14.52 -9.19
N SER A 4 1.72 14.87 -9.93
CA SER A 4 0.66 15.78 -9.47
C SER A 4 -0.28 15.20 -8.40
N VAL A 5 -0.18 13.90 -8.08
CA VAL A 5 -1.01 13.28 -7.04
C VAL A 5 -0.62 13.79 -5.65
N PHE A 6 0.67 14.06 -5.46
CA PHE A 6 1.17 14.58 -4.19
C PHE A 6 1.81 15.96 -4.40
N ASN A 7 1.35 16.96 -3.64
CA ASN A 7 1.92 18.30 -3.65
C ASN A 7 3.21 18.43 -2.84
N LYS A 8 3.92 17.33 -2.65
CA LYS A 8 5.17 17.26 -1.90
C LYS A 8 6.28 16.71 -2.78
N LYS A 9 7.50 17.16 -2.52
CA LYS A 9 8.67 16.55 -3.12
C LYS A 9 8.79 15.11 -2.66
N TYR A 10 9.25 14.25 -3.55
CA TYR A 10 9.46 12.84 -3.22
C TYR A 10 10.76 12.34 -3.85
N GLN A 11 11.29 11.28 -3.28
CA GLN A 11 12.38 10.49 -3.84
C GLN A 11 11.88 9.06 -4.06
N ILE A 12 12.48 8.36 -5.02
CA ILE A 12 12.14 6.96 -5.30
C ILE A 12 13.33 6.10 -4.91
N ASP A 13 13.10 5.11 -4.07
CA ASP A 13 14.08 4.09 -3.72
C ASP A 13 13.41 2.72 -3.76
N ASN A 14 13.96 1.81 -4.57
CA ASN A 14 13.49 0.45 -4.73
C ASN A 14 11.95 0.38 -4.94
N GLU A 15 11.44 1.20 -5.86
CA GLU A 15 10.01 1.31 -6.23
C GLU A 15 9.09 1.86 -5.13
N ILE A 16 9.65 2.34 -4.01
CA ILE A 16 8.87 3.05 -2.98
C ILE A 16 9.09 4.55 -3.15
N TYR A 17 8.01 5.31 -3.16
CA TYR A 17 8.02 6.76 -3.25
C TYR A 17 8.07 7.33 -1.83
N PHE A 18 9.16 8.02 -1.49
CA PHE A 18 9.37 8.63 -0.18
C PHE A 18 9.01 10.11 -0.23
N LEU A 19 7.92 10.47 0.46
CA LEU A 19 7.56 11.88 0.64
C LEU A 19 8.42 12.50 1.74
N GLU A 20 8.73 13.80 1.60
CA GLU A 20 9.44 14.53 2.62
C GLU A 20 8.62 14.61 3.92
N THR A 21 9.24 14.29 5.05
CA THR A 21 8.62 14.43 6.36
C THR A 21 9.63 15.00 7.36
N LYS A 22 9.12 15.80 8.31
CA LYS A 22 9.93 16.40 9.40
C LYS A 22 9.40 16.00 10.79
N ASP A 23 8.48 15.07 10.86
CA ASP A 23 7.84 14.68 12.10
C ASP A 23 8.69 13.64 12.85
N ASP A 24 9.27 14.06 14.01
CA ASP A 24 10.09 13.18 14.85
C ASP A 24 9.27 12.09 15.54
N VAL A 25 8.00 12.35 15.86
CA VAL A 25 7.09 11.36 16.45
C VAL A 25 6.83 10.25 15.44
N LEU A 26 6.58 10.62 14.18
CA LEU A 26 6.40 9.65 13.09
C LEU A 26 7.64 8.78 12.93
N LYS A 27 8.84 9.34 13.02
CA LYS A 27 10.08 8.56 12.94
C LYS A 27 10.21 7.56 14.08
N THR A 28 9.81 7.92 15.29
CA THR A 28 9.83 7.04 16.46
C THR A 28 8.86 5.87 16.27
N VAL A 29 7.65 6.14 15.82
CA VAL A 29 6.63 5.11 15.52
C VAL A 29 7.12 4.22 14.39
N GLU A 30 7.70 4.80 13.33
CA GLU A 30 8.28 4.08 12.22
C GLU A 30 9.36 3.09 12.68
N ASN A 31 10.27 3.53 13.55
CA ASN A 31 11.33 2.67 14.07
C ASN A 31 10.79 1.47 14.84
N PHE A 32 9.71 1.65 15.60
CA PHE A 32 9.03 0.55 16.29
C PHE A 32 8.47 -0.47 15.28
N TYR A 33 7.74 -0.02 14.27
CA TYR A 33 7.13 -0.91 13.27
C TYR A 33 8.15 -1.49 12.30
N ASN A 34 9.32 -0.87 12.12
CA ASN A 34 10.41 -1.45 11.32
C ASN A 34 10.95 -2.76 11.91
N ILE A 35 10.82 -2.94 13.23
CA ILE A 35 11.22 -4.20 13.90
C ILE A 35 10.17 -5.28 13.69
N ALA A 36 8.88 -4.92 13.70
CA ALA A 36 7.76 -5.86 13.63
C ALA A 36 6.62 -5.30 12.77
N PRO A 37 6.72 -5.36 11.43
CA PRO A 37 5.65 -4.88 10.56
C PRO A 37 4.39 -5.72 10.72
N PHE A 38 3.22 -5.06 10.74
CA PHE A 38 1.94 -5.70 10.92
C PHE A 38 0.87 -5.06 10.04
N PRO A 39 -0.04 -5.85 9.43
CA PRO A 39 -0.03 -7.30 9.35
C PRO A 39 1.03 -7.81 8.35
N ALA A 40 1.63 -8.96 8.64
CA ALA A 40 2.61 -9.57 7.75
C ALA A 40 1.95 -10.50 6.73
N TYR A 41 2.54 -10.61 5.55
CA TYR A 41 2.15 -11.63 4.57
C TYR A 41 2.82 -12.96 4.92
N GLU A 42 2.11 -14.04 4.68
CA GLU A 42 2.72 -15.36 4.66
C GLU A 42 3.56 -15.53 3.39
N MET A 43 4.68 -16.24 3.48
CA MET A 43 5.60 -16.40 2.35
C MET A 43 4.96 -17.06 1.13
N SER A 44 4.00 -17.94 1.35
CA SER A 44 3.27 -18.66 0.28
C SER A 44 2.04 -17.91 -0.22
N GLU A 45 1.69 -16.76 0.37
CA GLU A 45 0.48 -16.03 0.01
C GLU A 45 0.57 -15.48 -1.42
N THR A 46 -0.46 -15.78 -2.22
CA THR A 46 -0.57 -15.33 -3.61
C THR A 46 -1.66 -14.25 -3.73
N LYS A 47 -1.73 -13.64 -4.93
CA LYS A 47 -2.82 -12.71 -5.23
C LYS A 47 -4.21 -13.36 -5.11
N PHE A 48 -4.33 -14.66 -5.37
CA PHE A 48 -5.60 -15.38 -5.22
C PHE A 48 -6.00 -15.50 -3.74
N ASP A 49 -5.03 -15.70 -2.84
CA ASP A 49 -5.28 -15.75 -1.40
C ASP A 49 -5.78 -14.39 -0.90
N ILE A 50 -5.17 -13.30 -1.37
CA ILE A 50 -5.60 -11.94 -1.02
C ILE A 50 -7.00 -11.65 -1.56
N LEU A 51 -7.30 -12.06 -2.79
CA LEU A 51 -8.65 -11.92 -3.36
C LEU A 51 -9.67 -12.68 -2.52
N LYS A 52 -9.36 -13.90 -2.11
CA LYS A 52 -10.25 -14.72 -1.28
C LYS A 52 -10.50 -14.07 0.09
N LYS A 53 -9.45 -13.59 0.75
CA LYS A 53 -9.58 -12.88 2.03
C LYS A 53 -10.46 -11.63 1.89
N GLY A 54 -10.20 -10.80 0.89
CA GLY A 54 -10.95 -9.58 0.65
C GLY A 54 -12.40 -9.85 0.29
N ASN A 55 -12.66 -10.85 -0.55
CA ASN A 55 -14.01 -11.21 -0.94
C ASN A 55 -14.82 -11.79 0.23
N SER A 56 -14.15 -12.36 1.23
CA SER A 56 -14.78 -12.85 2.46
C SER A 56 -15.08 -11.73 3.46
N ASN A 57 -14.49 -10.55 3.28
CA ASN A 57 -14.74 -9.38 4.11
C ASN A 57 -15.80 -8.53 3.43
N ILE A 58 -16.97 -8.40 4.07
CA ILE A 58 -18.15 -7.72 3.48
C ILE A 58 -17.81 -6.28 3.09
N LEU A 59 -17.15 -5.54 3.98
CA LEU A 59 -16.81 -4.12 3.74
C LEU A 59 -15.80 -3.97 2.60
N ALA A 60 -14.74 -4.77 2.61
CA ALA A 60 -13.73 -4.72 1.56
C ALA A 60 -14.30 -5.08 0.20
N ASN A 61 -15.11 -6.13 0.13
CA ASN A 61 -15.79 -6.56 -1.09
C ASN A 61 -16.71 -5.48 -1.64
N GLN A 62 -17.56 -4.92 -0.79
CA GLN A 62 -18.47 -3.84 -1.20
C GLN A 62 -17.73 -2.60 -1.65
N PHE A 63 -16.65 -2.24 -0.96
CA PHE A 63 -15.83 -1.09 -1.34
C PHE A 63 -15.16 -1.30 -2.70
N LYS A 64 -14.60 -2.48 -2.95
CA LYS A 64 -14.01 -2.80 -4.26
C LYS A 64 -15.03 -2.70 -5.39
N LYS A 65 -16.23 -3.22 -5.18
CA LYS A 65 -17.34 -3.11 -6.14
C LYS A 65 -17.76 -1.67 -6.36
N PHE A 66 -17.82 -0.89 -5.29
CA PHE A 66 -18.13 0.54 -5.36
C PHE A 66 -17.13 1.31 -6.20
N CYS A 67 -15.83 1.04 -6.00
CA CYS A 67 -14.76 1.70 -6.76
C CYS A 67 -14.82 1.39 -8.25
N GLY A 68 -15.17 0.16 -8.61
CA GLY A 68 -15.25 -0.26 -10.01
C GLY A 68 -13.88 -0.18 -10.70
N PHE A 69 -13.83 0.57 -11.82
CA PHE A 69 -12.65 0.66 -12.68
C PHE A 69 -12.32 2.13 -13.00
N ASN A 70 -11.12 2.37 -13.50
CA ASN A 70 -10.63 3.69 -13.96
C ASN A 70 -10.59 4.75 -12.85
N LYS A 71 -10.31 4.35 -11.62
CA LYS A 71 -10.25 5.24 -10.46
C LYS A 71 -8.82 5.38 -9.96
N SER A 72 -8.56 6.51 -9.28
CA SER A 72 -7.38 6.68 -8.44
C SER A 72 -7.83 6.51 -6.98
N ILE A 73 -7.20 5.60 -6.27
CA ILE A 73 -7.57 5.24 -4.91
C ILE A 73 -6.37 5.46 -4.00
N LEU A 74 -6.58 6.16 -2.89
CA LEU A 74 -5.55 6.34 -1.87
C LEU A 74 -5.97 5.62 -0.59
N GLU A 75 -5.14 4.69 -0.12
CA GLU A 75 -5.26 4.13 1.22
C GLU A 75 -4.25 4.82 2.13
N ALA A 76 -4.73 5.63 3.06
CA ALA A 76 -3.91 6.29 4.08
C ALA A 76 -3.76 5.35 5.28
N GLY A 77 -2.52 5.08 5.68
CA GLY A 77 -2.24 4.13 6.74
C GLY A 77 -2.31 2.68 6.25
N ALA A 78 -1.72 2.42 5.09
CA ALA A 78 -1.87 1.15 4.38
C ALA A 78 -1.19 -0.06 5.06
N GLY A 79 -0.25 0.17 5.98
CA GLY A 79 0.51 -0.90 6.61
C GLY A 79 1.28 -1.73 5.59
N THR A 80 1.07 -3.04 5.58
CA THR A 80 1.69 -3.94 4.61
C THR A 80 0.94 -4.01 3.28
N CYS A 81 -0.05 -3.15 3.08
CA CYS A 81 -0.77 -2.93 1.81
C CYS A 81 -1.68 -4.10 1.39
N GLN A 82 -2.22 -4.86 2.33
CA GLN A 82 -3.12 -5.97 1.98
C GLN A 82 -4.41 -5.48 1.32
N LEU A 83 -5.05 -4.44 1.88
CA LEU A 83 -6.26 -3.87 1.29
C LEU A 83 -5.94 -3.22 -0.07
N SER A 84 -4.87 -2.44 -0.15
CA SER A 84 -4.46 -1.82 -1.41
C SER A 84 -4.16 -2.85 -2.49
N SER A 85 -3.48 -3.94 -2.13
CA SER A 85 -3.23 -5.06 -3.04
C SER A 85 -4.55 -5.67 -3.53
N TYR A 86 -5.47 -5.94 -2.63
CA TYR A 86 -6.80 -6.45 -2.96
C TYR A 86 -7.56 -5.55 -3.93
N LEU A 87 -7.52 -4.23 -3.67
CA LEU A 87 -8.21 -3.25 -4.51
C LEU A 87 -7.59 -3.11 -5.90
N SER A 88 -6.30 -3.37 -6.04
CA SER A 88 -5.59 -3.26 -7.31
C SER A 88 -5.74 -4.50 -8.20
N ILE A 89 -5.82 -5.69 -7.60
CA ILE A 89 -5.85 -6.96 -8.35
C ILE A 89 -7.14 -7.08 -9.16
N GLY A 90 -6.98 -7.38 -10.45
CA GLY A 90 -8.10 -7.57 -11.36
C GLY A 90 -8.80 -6.28 -11.80
N THR A 91 -8.20 -5.12 -11.53
CA THR A 91 -8.74 -3.81 -11.94
C THR A 91 -7.67 -3.01 -12.67
N ASN A 92 -8.08 -1.91 -13.30
CA ASN A 92 -7.17 -0.91 -13.86
C ASN A 92 -7.09 0.36 -12.99
N ASN A 93 -7.55 0.28 -11.75
CA ASN A 93 -7.44 1.39 -10.82
C ASN A 93 -5.97 1.65 -10.47
N MET A 94 -5.60 2.92 -10.35
CA MET A 94 -4.30 3.31 -9.80
C MET A 94 -4.45 3.40 -8.28
N VAL A 95 -3.83 2.46 -7.55
CA VAL A 95 -3.96 2.38 -6.09
C VAL A 95 -2.67 2.85 -5.45
N TYR A 96 -2.80 3.83 -4.58
CA TYR A 96 -1.69 4.42 -3.84
C TYR A 96 -1.79 4.00 -2.38
N ALA A 97 -0.80 3.25 -1.92
CA ALA A 97 -0.71 2.79 -0.53
C ALA A 97 0.25 3.70 0.24
N LEU A 98 -0.29 4.57 1.08
CA LEU A 98 0.48 5.53 1.87
C LEU A 98 0.62 5.01 3.30
N ASP A 99 1.86 4.93 3.78
CA ASP A 99 2.15 4.59 5.17
C ASP A 99 3.43 5.27 5.65
N GLY A 100 3.52 5.49 6.96
CA GLY A 100 4.69 6.11 7.59
C GLY A 100 5.83 5.13 7.86
N THR A 101 5.64 3.84 7.64
CA THR A 101 6.56 2.77 8.05
C THR A 101 7.17 2.07 6.83
N LYS A 102 8.48 2.27 6.64
CA LYS A 102 9.21 1.71 5.51
C LYS A 102 9.15 0.18 5.47
N SER A 103 9.34 -0.50 6.61
CA SER A 103 9.35 -1.96 6.64
C SER A 103 8.00 -2.57 6.27
N SER A 104 6.90 -1.93 6.64
CA SER A 104 5.56 -2.36 6.24
C SER A 104 5.38 -2.26 4.73
N LEU A 105 5.81 -1.13 4.14
CA LEU A 105 5.76 -0.94 2.69
C LEU A 105 6.66 -1.92 1.95
N GLU A 106 7.82 -2.28 2.51
CA GLU A 106 8.71 -3.29 1.93
C GLU A 106 8.04 -4.66 1.86
N GLU A 107 7.23 -5.03 2.85
CA GLU A 107 6.42 -6.25 2.80
C GLU A 107 5.39 -6.18 1.66
N GLY A 108 4.72 -5.05 1.53
CA GLY A 108 3.81 -4.80 0.40
C GLY A 108 4.52 -4.87 -0.95
N LEU A 109 5.75 -4.34 -1.02
CA LEU A 109 6.56 -4.38 -2.22
C LEU A 109 6.94 -5.81 -2.61
N LYS A 110 7.35 -6.63 -1.65
CA LYS A 110 7.66 -8.05 -1.90
C LYS A 110 6.46 -8.77 -2.50
N PHE A 111 5.28 -8.57 -1.93
CA PHE A 111 4.03 -9.14 -2.43
C PHE A 111 3.71 -8.65 -3.84
N LYS A 112 3.80 -7.33 -4.06
CA LYS A 112 3.58 -6.70 -5.37
C LYS A 112 4.49 -7.32 -6.45
N LYS A 113 5.78 -7.42 -6.17
CA LYS A 113 6.76 -7.96 -7.12
C LYS A 113 6.50 -9.44 -7.41
N ARG A 114 6.29 -10.23 -6.36
CA ARG A 114 6.04 -11.67 -6.49
C ARG A 114 4.79 -11.97 -7.31
N ASN A 115 3.76 -11.17 -7.19
CA ASN A 115 2.48 -11.36 -7.86
C ASN A 115 2.31 -10.45 -9.09
N LYS A 116 3.33 -9.71 -9.48
CA LYS A 116 3.36 -8.88 -10.71
C LYS A 116 2.19 -7.88 -10.77
N ILE A 117 1.94 -7.19 -9.66
CA ILE A 117 0.91 -6.15 -9.59
C ILE A 117 1.49 -4.84 -10.08
N SER A 118 1.03 -4.33 -11.21
CA SER A 118 1.58 -3.13 -11.85
C SER A 118 0.90 -1.83 -11.44
N ASN A 119 -0.33 -1.88 -10.97
CA ASN A 119 -1.15 -0.70 -10.67
C ASN A 119 -1.25 -0.37 -9.16
N LEU A 120 -0.31 -0.88 -8.38
CA LEU A 120 -0.14 -0.55 -6.96
C LEU A 120 1.14 0.27 -6.79
N TYR A 121 1.02 1.42 -6.15
CA TYR A 121 2.13 2.34 -5.86
C TYR A 121 2.29 2.49 -4.36
N LEU A 122 3.53 2.29 -3.88
CA LEU A 122 3.86 2.33 -2.46
C LEU A 122 4.47 3.68 -2.12
N VAL A 123 3.88 4.36 -1.16
CA VAL A 123 4.27 5.73 -0.82
C VAL A 123 4.54 5.81 0.69
N LYS A 124 5.77 6.21 1.03
CA LYS A 124 6.13 6.49 2.43
C LYS A 124 5.92 7.97 2.70
N GLY A 125 5.13 8.27 3.69
CA GLY A 125 4.88 9.66 4.07
C GLY A 125 3.98 9.76 5.29
N ASP A 126 3.86 11.00 5.76
CA ASP A 126 2.97 11.36 6.86
C ASP A 126 1.58 11.64 6.31
N ILE A 127 0.56 11.05 6.92
CA ILE A 127 -0.84 11.30 6.57
C ILE A 127 -1.38 12.60 7.20
N LEU A 128 -0.66 13.18 8.13
CA LEU A 128 -0.98 14.46 8.73
C LEU A 128 -0.28 15.58 8.00
#